data_ad503bcd96936ea5628afd48655e0d0c
#
_entry.id   ad503bcd96936ea5628afd48655e0d0c
#
_cell.length_a   1.000
_cell.length_b   1.000
_cell.length_c   1.000
_cell.angle_alpha   90.00
_cell.angle_beta   90.00
_cell.angle_gamma   90.00
#
_symmetry.space_group_name_H-M   'P 1'
#
loop_
_entity.id
_entity.type
_entity.pdbx_description
1 polymer ?
#
loop_
_entity_poly.entity_id
_entity_poly.type
_entity_poly.pdbx_seq_one_letter_code
_entity_poly.pdbx_strand_id
1 'polypeptide(L)'
;MPPTVSDTAPSAAPPAASPTVLTRPVRYPSDGGALLEHLTRAGQLRTTRNPADDNAAVRPVDCVLLESADITTKASRTTVAILESSARLTCWGGTVTAEALDAVDGQGPGADGLAALARLEESLAEHVTDRSPGRLTLTLPTSADDDPTLEERERLTALSTIEPLRVLAQAEVDHPHLPLEAGAFAFDYLSTFESLPEVAQGANTCPDYLFYDARIILVVDHPTREATLVGASVDTADLERRM
;
A
#
# COMPACT_ATOMS: atom_id res chain seq x y z
N MET A 1 -21.87 -20.73 49.86
CA MET A 1 -22.26 -20.35 48.53
C MET A 1 -21.05 -19.65 47.89
N PRO A 2 -20.41 -20.20 46.88
CA PRO A 2 -19.37 -19.50 46.15
C PRO A 2 -20.01 -18.52 45.15
N PRO A 3 -19.35 -17.39 44.81
CA PRO A 3 -19.87 -16.43 43.86
C PRO A 3 -19.77 -16.97 42.42
N THR A 4 -20.86 -16.85 41.69
CA THR A 4 -20.95 -17.10 40.26
C THR A 4 -20.11 -16.07 39.50
N VAL A 5 -19.04 -16.54 38.84
CA VAL A 5 -18.28 -15.75 37.86
C VAL A 5 -19.12 -15.67 36.60
N SER A 6 -19.55 -14.46 36.26
CA SER A 6 -20.26 -14.17 35.02
C SER A 6 -19.19 -14.15 33.88
N ASP A 7 -19.19 -15.18 33.07
CA ASP A 7 -18.35 -15.30 31.88
C ASP A 7 -18.97 -14.44 30.76
N THR A 8 -18.55 -13.18 30.67
CA THR A 8 -18.92 -12.30 29.56
C THR A 8 -17.97 -12.56 28.42
N ALA A 9 -18.41 -13.39 27.48
CA ALA A 9 -17.67 -13.58 26.22
C ALA A 9 -17.41 -12.22 25.54
N PRO A 10 -16.20 -11.99 24.99
CA PRO A 10 -15.93 -10.78 24.26
C PRO A 10 -16.88 -10.69 23.06
N SER A 11 -17.61 -9.58 22.97
CA SER A 11 -18.46 -9.26 21.81
C SER A 11 -17.59 -9.27 20.55
N ALA A 12 -17.92 -10.14 19.61
CA ALA A 12 -17.28 -10.12 18.30
C ALA A 12 -17.44 -8.73 17.68
N ALA A 13 -16.33 -8.15 17.23
CA ALA A 13 -16.38 -6.90 16.49
C ALA A 13 -17.31 -7.07 15.26
N PRO A 14 -18.08 -6.04 14.88
CA PRO A 14 -18.91 -6.13 13.69
C PRO A 14 -18.01 -6.39 12.46
N PRO A 15 -18.48 -7.18 11.47
CA PRO A 15 -17.71 -7.42 10.26
C PRO A 15 -17.35 -6.09 9.62
N ALA A 16 -16.09 -5.97 9.15
CA ALA A 16 -15.62 -4.78 8.47
C ALA A 16 -16.57 -4.48 7.29
N ALA A 17 -17.01 -3.23 7.17
CA ALA A 17 -17.87 -2.82 6.07
C ALA A 17 -17.14 -3.04 4.74
N SER A 18 -17.79 -3.68 3.77
CA SER A 18 -17.24 -3.82 2.43
C SER A 18 -17.09 -2.44 1.78
N PRO A 19 -15.96 -2.15 1.14
CA PRO A 19 -15.73 -0.85 0.52
C PRO A 19 -16.71 -0.60 -0.65
N THR A 20 -17.17 0.63 -0.77
CA THR A 20 -17.92 1.09 -1.95
C THR A 20 -16.94 1.45 -3.04
N VAL A 21 -17.21 1.02 -4.28
CA VAL A 21 -16.43 1.39 -5.46
C VAL A 21 -17.13 2.49 -6.24
N LEU A 22 -16.40 3.55 -6.58
CA LEU A 22 -16.84 4.61 -7.48
C LEU A 22 -15.94 4.68 -8.70
N THR A 23 -16.53 4.97 -9.85
CA THR A 23 -15.84 5.10 -11.12
C THR A 23 -16.30 6.36 -11.83
N ARG A 24 -15.36 7.20 -12.28
CA ARG A 24 -15.65 8.44 -13.02
C ARG A 24 -14.76 8.57 -14.25
N PRO A 25 -15.33 8.71 -15.46
CA PRO A 25 -14.54 9.11 -16.61
C PRO A 25 -14.00 10.52 -16.42
N VAL A 26 -12.75 10.74 -16.81
CA VAL A 26 -12.08 12.03 -16.72
C VAL A 26 -11.44 12.40 -18.07
N ARG A 27 -11.02 13.66 -18.19
CA ARG A 27 -10.31 14.10 -19.38
C ARG A 27 -9.00 13.33 -19.53
N TYR A 28 -8.76 12.78 -20.71
CA TYR A 28 -7.55 12.06 -21.06
C TYR A 28 -6.29 12.92 -20.84
N PRO A 29 -5.36 12.52 -19.97
CA PRO A 29 -4.04 13.11 -19.87
C PRO A 29 -3.10 12.43 -20.87
N SER A 30 -2.35 13.21 -21.63
CA SER A 30 -1.40 12.65 -22.60
C SER A 30 -0.06 12.25 -21.98
N ASP A 31 0.21 12.67 -20.76
CA ASP A 31 1.47 12.49 -20.04
C ASP A 31 1.18 12.37 -18.53
N GLY A 32 1.54 11.20 -17.94
CA GLY A 32 1.31 10.91 -16.53
C GLY A 32 2.17 11.77 -15.60
N GLY A 33 3.41 12.03 -15.96
CA GLY A 33 4.32 12.85 -15.18
C GLY A 33 3.85 14.32 -15.11
N ALA A 34 3.48 14.89 -16.25
CA ALA A 34 2.92 16.24 -16.32
C ALA A 34 1.60 16.37 -15.54
N LEU A 35 0.78 15.30 -15.55
CA LEU A 35 -0.44 15.25 -14.75
C LEU A 35 -0.12 15.30 -13.26
N LEU A 36 0.79 14.44 -12.75
CA LEU A 36 1.17 14.45 -11.33
C LEU A 36 1.75 15.80 -10.90
N GLU A 37 2.55 16.41 -11.75
CA GLU A 37 3.08 17.75 -11.47
C GLU A 37 1.98 18.80 -11.40
N HIS A 38 0.99 18.73 -12.29
CA HIS A 38 -0.18 19.63 -12.27
C HIS A 38 -1.01 19.43 -10.99
N LEU A 39 -1.33 18.19 -10.63
CA LEU A 39 -2.09 17.84 -9.42
C LEU A 39 -1.33 18.25 -8.15
N THR A 40 -0.01 18.10 -8.12
CA THR A 40 0.86 18.58 -7.04
C THR A 40 0.74 20.09 -6.86
N ARG A 41 0.86 20.86 -7.95
CA ARG A 41 0.73 22.33 -7.91
C ARG A 41 -0.67 22.80 -7.52
N ALA A 42 -1.69 22.03 -7.89
CA ALA A 42 -3.08 22.31 -7.54
C ALA A 42 -3.44 21.92 -6.09
N GLY A 43 -2.51 21.31 -5.33
CA GLY A 43 -2.77 20.84 -3.97
C GLY A 43 -3.71 19.66 -3.87
N GLN A 44 -3.83 18.87 -4.97
CA GLN A 44 -4.71 17.71 -5.03
C GLN A 44 -4.02 16.42 -4.54
N LEU A 45 -2.69 16.42 -4.47
CA LEU A 45 -1.89 15.31 -3.94
C LEU A 45 -1.27 15.69 -2.60
N ARG A 46 -0.99 14.68 -1.79
CA ARG A 46 -0.16 14.88 -0.61
C ARG A 46 1.24 15.27 -1.06
N THR A 47 1.85 16.18 -0.33
CA THR A 47 3.14 16.73 -0.71
C THR A 47 4.09 16.82 0.48
N THR A 48 5.38 16.77 0.18
CA THR A 48 6.44 17.10 1.13
C THR A 48 7.37 18.15 0.55
N ARG A 49 8.01 18.89 1.44
CA ARG A 49 9.09 19.80 1.11
C ARG A 49 10.26 19.47 2.02
N ASN A 50 11.48 19.50 1.49
CA ASN A 50 12.66 19.34 2.33
C ASN A 50 12.75 20.54 3.30
N PRO A 51 12.61 20.33 4.63
CA PRO A 51 12.64 21.42 5.59
C PRO A 51 14.01 22.11 5.75
N ALA A 52 15.07 21.48 5.25
CA ALA A 52 16.45 22.00 5.29
C ALA A 52 16.76 22.91 4.08
N ASP A 53 15.84 23.04 3.11
CA ASP A 53 16.04 23.86 1.91
C ASP A 53 14.77 24.67 1.62
N ASP A 54 14.82 25.96 1.93
CA ASP A 54 13.71 26.91 1.72
C ASP A 54 13.27 27.00 0.24
N ASN A 55 14.17 26.69 -0.69
CA ASN A 55 13.91 26.66 -2.13
C ASN A 55 13.57 25.25 -2.67
N ALA A 56 13.47 24.25 -1.79
CA ALA A 56 13.15 22.89 -2.23
C ALA A 56 11.80 22.85 -2.96
N ALA A 57 11.78 22.19 -4.08
CA ALA A 57 10.56 21.93 -4.83
C ALA A 57 9.59 21.10 -3.96
N VAL A 58 8.32 21.46 -4.00
CA VAL A 58 7.24 20.63 -3.45
C VAL A 58 7.16 19.36 -4.29
N ARG A 59 7.18 18.21 -3.64
CA ARG A 59 7.12 16.89 -4.29
C ARG A 59 5.89 16.11 -3.82
N PRO A 60 5.22 15.39 -4.72
CA PRO A 60 4.17 14.49 -4.30
C PRO A 60 4.76 13.34 -3.46
N VAL A 61 4.00 12.88 -2.49
CA VAL A 61 4.32 11.70 -1.65
C VAL A 61 3.11 10.79 -1.56
N ASP A 62 3.37 9.55 -1.17
CA ASP A 62 2.33 8.52 -1.00
C ASP A 62 1.49 8.33 -2.28
N CYS A 63 2.12 8.50 -3.44
CA CYS A 63 1.56 8.26 -4.76
C CYS A 63 2.53 7.45 -5.62
N VAL A 64 2.01 6.76 -6.63
CA VAL A 64 2.79 5.91 -7.52
C VAL A 64 2.35 6.15 -8.96
N LEU A 65 3.30 6.20 -9.89
CA LEU A 65 3.04 6.27 -11.33
C LEU A 65 3.65 5.02 -11.99
N LEU A 66 2.80 4.23 -12.63
CA LEU A 66 3.18 3.07 -13.41
C LEU A 66 2.83 3.33 -14.87
N GLU A 67 3.83 3.32 -15.75
CA GLU A 67 3.63 3.52 -17.18
C GLU A 67 4.12 2.30 -17.94
N SER A 68 3.23 1.73 -18.75
CA SER A 68 3.52 0.64 -19.66
C SER A 68 3.68 1.19 -21.07
N ALA A 69 4.78 0.85 -21.74
CA ALA A 69 5.03 1.25 -23.12
C ALA A 69 5.28 0.03 -24.01
N ASP A 70 4.90 0.14 -25.28
CA ASP A 70 5.28 -0.84 -26.28
C ASP A 70 6.79 -0.81 -26.53
N ILE A 71 7.43 -1.96 -26.42
CA ILE A 71 8.90 -2.07 -26.53
C ILE A 71 9.41 -1.63 -27.90
N THR A 72 8.64 -1.92 -28.95
CA THR A 72 9.03 -1.68 -30.35
C THR A 72 8.80 -0.23 -30.74
N THR A 73 7.59 0.25 -30.50
CA THR A 73 7.15 1.59 -30.95
C THR A 73 7.47 2.68 -29.94
N LYS A 74 7.79 2.30 -28.68
CA LYS A 74 7.94 3.20 -27.54
C LYS A 74 6.68 4.03 -27.22
N ALA A 75 5.55 3.65 -27.80
CA ALA A 75 4.29 4.30 -27.51
C ALA A 75 3.75 3.83 -26.14
N SER A 76 3.26 4.77 -25.34
CA SER A 76 2.57 4.46 -24.09
C SER A 76 1.30 3.66 -24.38
N ARG A 77 1.07 2.60 -23.59
CA ARG A 77 -0.12 1.75 -23.71
C ARG A 77 -1.09 2.00 -22.58
N THR A 78 -0.61 1.90 -21.35
CA THR A 78 -1.45 2.08 -20.17
C THR A 78 -0.66 2.86 -19.13
N THR A 79 -1.31 3.81 -18.48
CA THR A 79 -0.82 4.46 -17.27
C THR A 79 -1.77 4.11 -16.12
N VAL A 80 -1.21 3.66 -15.00
CA VAL A 80 -1.93 3.53 -13.73
C VAL A 80 -1.22 4.41 -12.72
N ALA A 81 -1.95 5.37 -12.15
CA ALA A 81 -1.41 6.23 -11.11
C ALA A 81 -2.22 6.07 -9.82
N ILE A 82 -1.56 5.72 -8.73
CA ILE A 82 -2.14 5.87 -7.39
C ILE A 82 -2.06 7.35 -7.04
N LEU A 83 -3.21 8.00 -6.97
CA LEU A 83 -3.31 9.41 -6.61
C LEU A 83 -3.50 9.62 -5.10
N GLU A 84 -4.17 8.66 -4.47
CA GLU A 84 -4.37 8.64 -3.03
C GLU A 84 -4.22 7.22 -2.50
N SER A 85 -3.39 7.07 -1.49
CA SER A 85 -3.13 5.80 -0.81
C SER A 85 -3.79 5.78 0.56
N SER A 86 -4.34 4.64 0.97
CA SER A 86 -4.94 4.40 2.27
C SER A 86 -3.89 4.03 3.32
N ALA A 87 -2.93 3.20 2.92
CA ALA A 87 -1.87 2.72 3.80
C ALA A 87 -0.52 2.66 3.07
N ARG A 88 0.53 2.66 3.88
CA ARG A 88 1.92 2.46 3.44
C ARG A 88 2.52 1.29 4.21
N LEU A 89 3.17 0.38 3.49
CA LEU A 89 3.91 -0.74 4.05
C LEU A 89 5.40 -0.57 3.77
N THR A 90 6.21 -0.67 4.83
CA THR A 90 7.67 -0.56 4.74
C THR A 90 8.30 -1.78 5.40
N CYS A 91 9.20 -2.46 4.70
CA CYS A 91 9.92 -3.64 5.20
C CYS A 91 11.39 -3.33 5.44
N TRP A 92 11.92 -3.80 6.56
CA TRP A 92 13.34 -3.82 6.90
C TRP A 92 13.67 -5.18 7.53
N GLY A 93 14.40 -6.03 6.84
CA GLY A 93 14.67 -7.41 7.27
C GLY A 93 13.37 -8.17 7.52
N GLY A 94 13.23 -8.76 8.69
CA GLY A 94 12.01 -9.47 9.11
C GLY A 94 10.89 -8.57 9.66
N THR A 95 11.05 -7.24 9.64
CA THR A 95 10.09 -6.31 10.23
C THR A 95 9.32 -5.54 9.18
N VAL A 96 7.99 -5.63 9.22
CA VAL A 96 7.09 -4.87 8.36
C VAL A 96 6.32 -3.87 9.22
N THR A 97 6.38 -2.60 8.82
CA THR A 97 5.58 -1.53 9.41
C THR A 97 4.48 -1.15 8.43
N ALA A 98 3.23 -1.24 8.87
CA ALA A 98 2.07 -0.74 8.16
C ALA A 98 1.56 0.54 8.84
N GLU A 99 1.37 1.60 8.06
CA GLU A 99 0.91 2.91 8.53
C GLU A 99 -0.34 3.31 7.77
N ALA A 100 -1.43 3.57 8.50
CA ALA A 100 -2.61 4.21 7.93
C ALA A 100 -2.24 5.66 7.60
N LEU A 101 -2.44 6.03 6.35
CA LEU A 101 -2.12 7.40 5.92
C LEU A 101 -3.24 8.34 6.35
N ASP A 102 -2.86 9.57 6.69
CA ASP A 102 -3.83 10.59 7.06
C ASP A 102 -4.77 10.88 5.90
N ALA A 103 -5.99 11.26 6.22
CA ALA A 103 -6.85 11.91 5.25
C ALA A 103 -6.13 13.15 4.66
N VAL A 104 -6.38 13.47 3.40
CA VAL A 104 -5.69 14.59 2.71
C VAL A 104 -5.90 15.94 3.42
N ASP A 105 -6.96 16.07 4.20
CA ASP A 105 -7.24 17.23 5.05
C ASP A 105 -6.42 17.27 6.36
N GLY A 106 -5.58 16.26 6.61
CA GLY A 106 -4.64 16.24 7.75
C GLY A 106 -5.29 15.98 9.11
N GLN A 107 -6.49 15.43 9.15
CA GLN A 107 -7.24 15.17 10.41
C GLN A 107 -6.93 13.82 11.06
N GLY A 108 -5.75 13.25 10.81
CA GLY A 108 -5.34 11.95 11.33
C GLY A 108 -5.58 10.79 10.37
N PRO A 109 -5.35 9.54 10.82
CA PRO A 109 -5.46 8.36 9.96
C PRO A 109 -6.83 8.22 9.32
N GLY A 110 -6.86 8.03 8.00
CA GLY A 110 -8.10 7.83 7.25
C GLY A 110 -8.77 6.49 7.58
N ALA A 111 -10.10 6.43 7.41
CA ALA A 111 -10.90 5.24 7.73
C ALA A 111 -10.44 4.00 6.92
N ASP A 112 -10.07 4.18 5.65
CA ASP A 112 -9.60 3.10 4.78
C ASP A 112 -8.25 2.54 5.26
N GLY A 113 -7.32 3.42 5.66
CA GLY A 113 -6.05 3.00 6.23
C GLY A 113 -6.23 2.23 7.55
N LEU A 114 -7.12 2.70 8.43
CA LEU A 114 -7.44 1.97 9.65
C LEU A 114 -8.09 0.61 9.36
N ALA A 115 -8.95 0.51 8.34
CA ALA A 115 -9.54 -0.76 7.90
C ALA A 115 -8.47 -1.71 7.33
N ALA A 116 -7.48 -1.19 6.58
CA ALA A 116 -6.35 -1.98 6.10
C ALA A 116 -5.51 -2.53 7.28
N LEU A 117 -5.19 -1.70 8.28
CA LEU A 117 -4.48 -2.15 9.48
C LEU A 117 -5.26 -3.21 10.26
N ALA A 118 -6.59 -3.05 10.40
CA ALA A 118 -7.43 -4.02 11.09
C ALA A 118 -7.42 -5.39 10.39
N ARG A 119 -7.46 -5.43 9.05
CA ARG A 119 -7.32 -6.69 8.29
C ARG A 119 -5.97 -7.35 8.50
N LEU A 120 -4.89 -6.57 8.50
CA LEU A 120 -3.54 -7.09 8.79
C LEU A 120 -3.46 -7.65 10.21
N GLU A 121 -4.02 -6.95 11.18
CA GLU A 121 -4.04 -7.38 12.58
C GLU A 121 -4.85 -8.67 12.76
N GLU A 122 -6.01 -8.78 12.11
CA GLU A 122 -6.85 -9.99 12.17
C GLU A 122 -6.15 -11.19 11.52
N SER A 123 -5.57 -11.01 10.33
CA SER A 123 -4.95 -12.09 9.57
C SER A 123 -3.59 -12.52 10.11
N LEU A 124 -2.84 -11.62 10.74
CA LEU A 124 -1.44 -11.81 11.18
C LEU A 124 -1.25 -11.54 12.68
N ALA A 125 -2.29 -11.77 13.49
CA ALA A 125 -2.32 -11.43 14.93
C ALA A 125 -1.11 -11.95 15.71
N GLU A 126 -0.64 -13.18 15.41
CA GLU A 126 0.49 -13.83 16.08
C GLU A 126 1.83 -13.17 15.76
N HIS A 127 1.90 -12.38 14.69
CA HIS A 127 3.12 -11.71 14.22
C HIS A 127 3.17 -10.22 14.57
N VAL A 128 2.10 -9.69 15.18
CA VAL A 128 2.05 -8.30 15.61
C VAL A 128 2.91 -8.09 16.84
N THR A 129 3.93 -7.25 16.72
CA THR A 129 4.89 -6.95 17.78
C THR A 129 4.72 -5.58 18.41
N ASP A 130 4.12 -4.63 17.70
CA ASP A 130 3.78 -3.31 18.24
C ASP A 130 2.51 -2.73 17.61
N ARG A 131 1.78 -1.94 18.40
CA ARG A 131 0.55 -1.23 18.01
C ARG A 131 0.58 0.19 18.54
N SER A 132 0.32 1.12 17.65
CA SER A 132 0.08 2.50 18.02
C SER A 132 -1.04 3.09 17.13
N PRO A 133 -1.63 4.23 17.46
CA PRO A 133 -2.67 4.83 16.64
C PRO A 133 -2.22 5.02 15.19
N GLY A 134 -2.89 4.35 14.25
CA GLY A 134 -2.58 4.42 12.83
C GLY A 134 -1.31 3.68 12.39
N ARG A 135 -0.73 2.83 13.24
CA ARG A 135 0.49 2.08 12.91
C ARG A 135 0.47 0.68 13.52
N LEU A 136 0.89 -0.30 12.73
CA LEU A 136 1.06 -1.69 13.11
C LEU A 136 2.46 -2.15 12.72
N THR A 137 3.15 -2.84 13.63
CA THR A 137 4.45 -3.46 13.34
C THR A 137 4.31 -4.97 13.45
N LEU A 138 4.80 -5.66 12.43
CA LEU A 138 4.78 -7.11 12.30
C LEU A 138 6.22 -7.62 12.23
N THR A 139 6.50 -8.73 12.92
CA THR A 139 7.75 -9.46 12.74
C THR A 139 7.44 -10.80 12.09
N LEU A 140 8.02 -11.02 10.92
CA LEU A 140 7.75 -12.15 10.06
C LEU A 140 9.05 -12.90 9.75
N PRO A 141 8.98 -14.23 9.52
CA PRO A 141 10.16 -15.00 9.17
C PRO A 141 10.80 -14.52 7.87
N THR A 142 12.10 -14.64 7.79
CA THR A 142 12.90 -14.47 6.58
C THR A 142 13.49 -15.82 6.20
N SER A 143 13.86 -16.02 4.96
CA SER A 143 14.42 -17.32 4.49
C SER A 143 15.77 -17.67 5.14
N ALA A 144 16.41 -16.75 5.84
CA ALA A 144 17.58 -17.05 6.66
C ALA A 144 17.28 -18.11 7.75
N ASP A 145 15.98 -18.28 8.08
CA ASP A 145 15.47 -19.29 9.01
C ASP A 145 15.02 -20.57 8.29
N ASP A 146 15.26 -20.70 6.96
CA ASP A 146 14.76 -21.80 6.15
C ASP A 146 15.37 -23.13 6.55
N ASP A 147 14.48 -24.12 6.76
CA ASP A 147 14.84 -25.51 6.82
C ASP A 147 15.29 -25.99 5.41
N PRO A 148 16.55 -26.37 5.21
CA PRO A 148 17.06 -26.81 3.91
C PRO A 148 16.37 -28.10 3.41
N THR A 149 15.50 -28.72 4.21
CA THR A 149 14.74 -29.93 3.84
C THR A 149 13.39 -29.62 3.20
N LEU A 150 12.93 -28.33 3.22
CA LEU A 150 11.67 -27.95 2.60
C LEU A 150 11.75 -28.05 1.05
N GLU A 151 10.69 -28.61 0.45
CA GLU A 151 10.56 -28.58 -0.99
C GLU A 151 10.34 -27.15 -1.51
N GLU A 152 10.80 -26.85 -2.73
CA GLU A 152 10.70 -25.54 -3.37
C GLU A 152 9.27 -24.97 -3.33
N ARG A 153 8.26 -25.84 -3.54
CA ARG A 153 6.86 -25.44 -3.49
C ARG A 153 6.42 -24.99 -2.09
N GLU A 154 6.91 -25.62 -1.05
CA GLU A 154 6.63 -25.29 0.34
C GLU A 154 7.29 -23.96 0.71
N ARG A 155 8.53 -23.76 0.26
CA ARG A 155 9.25 -22.49 0.43
C ARG A 155 8.51 -21.31 -0.22
N LEU A 156 7.97 -21.49 -1.44
CA LEU A 156 7.23 -20.45 -2.16
C LEU A 156 5.89 -20.08 -1.49
N THR A 157 5.31 -20.97 -0.69
CA THR A 157 4.05 -20.74 0.01
C THR A 157 4.23 -20.47 1.51
N ALA A 158 5.46 -20.53 2.00
CA ALA A 158 5.77 -20.25 3.40
C ALA A 158 5.44 -18.79 3.77
N LEU A 159 5.08 -18.61 5.03
CA LEU A 159 4.88 -17.28 5.60
C LEU A 159 6.17 -16.48 5.48
N SER A 160 6.07 -15.25 5.00
CA SER A 160 7.22 -14.37 4.80
C SER A 160 6.82 -12.90 4.94
N THR A 161 7.78 -12.00 4.82
CA THR A 161 7.56 -10.55 4.86
C THR A 161 6.66 -10.01 3.73
N ILE A 162 6.33 -10.83 2.71
CA ILE A 162 5.35 -10.49 1.66
C ILE A 162 3.91 -10.68 2.13
N GLU A 163 3.66 -11.47 3.19
CA GLU A 163 2.30 -11.81 3.60
C GLU A 163 1.39 -10.60 3.86
N PRO A 164 1.86 -9.50 4.46
CA PRO A 164 1.03 -8.30 4.59
C PRO A 164 0.52 -7.74 3.25
N LEU A 165 1.33 -7.79 2.19
CA LEU A 165 0.89 -7.39 0.84
C LEU A 165 -0.16 -8.34 0.29
N ARG A 166 0.00 -9.66 0.51
CA ARG A 166 -1.00 -10.66 0.09
C ARG A 166 -2.33 -10.48 0.79
N VAL A 167 -2.32 -10.17 2.09
CA VAL A 167 -3.54 -9.91 2.87
C VAL A 167 -4.30 -8.69 2.32
N LEU A 168 -3.60 -7.62 1.97
CA LEU A 168 -4.24 -6.43 1.40
C LEU A 168 -4.75 -6.69 -0.01
N ALA A 169 -3.97 -7.37 -0.86
CA ALA A 169 -4.35 -7.73 -2.23
C ALA A 169 -5.58 -8.67 -2.31
N GLN A 170 -5.93 -9.34 -1.21
CA GLN A 170 -7.11 -10.21 -1.13
C GLN A 170 -8.36 -9.48 -0.63
N ALA A 171 -8.31 -8.16 -0.47
CA ALA A 171 -9.49 -7.39 -0.10
C ALA A 171 -10.62 -7.58 -1.12
N GLU A 172 -11.84 -7.81 -0.61
CA GLU A 172 -13.02 -7.96 -1.46
C GLU A 172 -13.45 -6.60 -2.04
N VAL A 173 -12.94 -6.29 -3.23
CA VAL A 173 -13.30 -5.09 -4.01
C VAL A 173 -13.73 -5.54 -5.39
N ASP A 174 -14.98 -5.26 -5.77
CA ASP A 174 -15.53 -5.66 -7.07
C ASP A 174 -15.14 -4.67 -8.17
N HIS A 175 -13.85 -4.69 -8.54
CA HIS A 175 -13.33 -3.90 -9.66
C HIS A 175 -12.05 -4.53 -10.25
N PRO A 176 -11.86 -4.53 -11.59
CA PRO A 176 -10.72 -5.18 -12.24
C PRO A 176 -9.35 -4.55 -11.93
N HIS A 177 -9.31 -3.34 -11.41
CA HIS A 177 -8.07 -2.64 -11.07
C HIS A 177 -7.87 -2.41 -9.56
N LEU A 178 -8.77 -2.89 -8.72
CA LEU A 178 -8.68 -2.84 -7.26
C LEU A 178 -9.06 -4.21 -6.66
N PRO A 179 -8.46 -4.62 -5.54
CA PRO A 179 -7.42 -3.91 -4.79
C PRO A 179 -6.12 -3.80 -5.58
N LEU A 180 -5.30 -2.80 -5.27
CA LEU A 180 -4.01 -2.56 -5.91
C LEU A 180 -2.98 -2.11 -4.87
N GLU A 181 -1.93 -2.89 -4.71
CA GLU A 181 -0.71 -2.49 -4.01
C GLU A 181 0.37 -2.19 -5.06
N ALA A 182 0.92 -1.00 -5.02
CA ALA A 182 2.03 -0.64 -5.88
C ALA A 182 3.18 0.00 -5.11
N GLY A 183 4.39 -0.32 -5.53
CA GLY A 183 5.59 0.13 -4.86
C GLY A 183 6.84 -0.44 -5.51
N ALA A 184 7.89 -0.63 -4.71
CA ALA A 184 9.14 -1.18 -5.18
C ALA A 184 9.78 -2.09 -4.14
N PHE A 185 10.42 -3.14 -4.61
CA PHE A 185 11.38 -3.94 -3.86
C PHE A 185 12.78 -3.40 -4.13
N ALA A 186 13.59 -3.27 -3.08
CA ALA A 186 15.02 -3.06 -3.24
C ALA A 186 15.67 -4.32 -3.81
N PHE A 187 16.78 -4.16 -4.50
CA PHE A 187 17.53 -5.32 -4.99
C PHE A 187 17.99 -6.24 -3.85
N ASP A 188 18.36 -5.64 -2.72
CA ASP A 188 18.85 -6.36 -1.54
C ASP A 188 17.75 -7.19 -0.84
N TYR A 189 16.47 -6.99 -1.18
CA TYR A 189 15.37 -7.84 -0.73
C TYR A 189 15.58 -9.31 -1.09
N LEU A 190 16.38 -9.58 -2.13
CA LEU A 190 16.79 -10.94 -2.48
C LEU A 190 17.47 -11.68 -1.32
N SER A 191 18.17 -10.97 -0.42
CA SER A 191 18.82 -11.55 0.77
C SER A 191 17.83 -12.16 1.76
N THR A 192 16.54 -11.82 1.68
CA THR A 192 15.49 -12.45 2.49
C THR A 192 15.11 -13.84 1.99
N PHE A 193 15.47 -14.21 0.77
CA PHE A 193 15.19 -15.51 0.13
C PHE A 193 16.43 -16.32 -0.17
N GLU A 194 17.59 -15.69 -0.30
CA GLU A 194 18.84 -16.32 -0.69
C GLU A 194 19.96 -15.94 0.28
N SER A 195 20.82 -16.90 0.61
CA SER A 195 22.02 -16.58 1.38
C SER A 195 23.03 -15.89 0.49
N LEU A 196 23.09 -14.57 0.58
CA LEU A 196 24.02 -13.74 -0.16
C LEU A 196 25.26 -13.41 0.67
N PRO A 197 26.43 -13.18 0.02
CA PRO A 197 27.59 -12.64 0.72
C PRO A 197 27.27 -11.29 1.37
N GLU A 198 27.79 -11.06 2.57
CA GLU A 198 27.65 -9.76 3.21
C GLU A 198 28.24 -8.65 2.35
N VAL A 199 27.42 -7.64 2.06
CA VAL A 199 27.84 -6.44 1.37
C VAL A 199 27.95 -5.29 2.37
N ALA A 200 29.03 -4.50 2.28
CA ALA A 200 29.17 -3.33 3.13
C ALA A 200 28.00 -2.38 2.93
N GLN A 201 27.35 -1.98 4.02
CA GLN A 201 26.25 -1.03 3.98
C GLN A 201 26.77 0.33 3.43
N GLY A 202 26.13 0.80 2.37
CA GLY A 202 26.38 2.11 1.80
C GLY A 202 25.76 3.25 2.62
N ALA A 203 26.09 4.47 2.26
CA ALA A 203 25.48 5.66 2.87
C ALA A 203 24.00 5.83 2.48
N ASN A 204 23.58 5.25 1.36
CA ASN A 204 22.21 5.27 0.88
C ASN A 204 21.54 3.95 1.20
N THR A 205 20.82 3.92 2.32
CA THR A 205 19.98 2.79 2.70
C THR A 205 18.54 3.07 2.28
N CYS A 206 17.89 2.09 1.66
CA CYS A 206 16.45 2.09 1.40
C CYS A 206 15.83 0.87 2.08
N PRO A 207 14.52 0.89 2.38
CA PRO A 207 13.84 -0.30 2.87
C PRO A 207 13.91 -1.43 1.84
N ASP A 208 13.80 -2.67 2.32
CA ASP A 208 13.74 -3.86 1.49
C ASP A 208 12.57 -3.80 0.52
N TYR A 209 11.46 -3.24 0.99
CA TYR A 209 10.39 -2.79 0.12
C TYR A 209 9.61 -1.62 0.71
N LEU A 210 8.97 -0.86 -0.18
CA LEU A 210 7.98 0.18 0.12
C LEU A 210 6.80 0.03 -0.83
N PHE A 211 5.60 -0.21 -0.27
CA PHE A 211 4.36 -0.37 -1.02
C PHE A 211 3.26 0.52 -0.46
N TYR A 212 2.33 0.86 -1.34
CA TYR A 212 1.15 1.65 -1.03
C TYR A 212 -0.11 0.87 -1.40
N ASP A 213 -1.06 0.81 -0.48
CA ASP A 213 -2.42 0.32 -0.73
C ASP A 213 -3.25 1.45 -1.34
N ALA A 214 -3.77 1.21 -2.55
CA ALA A 214 -4.42 2.24 -3.33
C ALA A 214 -5.85 2.49 -2.87
N ARG A 215 -6.19 3.77 -2.65
CA ARG A 215 -7.55 4.25 -2.38
C ARG A 215 -8.21 4.84 -3.63
N ILE A 216 -7.50 5.73 -4.32
CA ILE A 216 -7.94 6.36 -5.57
C ILE A 216 -6.86 6.20 -6.61
N ILE A 217 -7.23 5.62 -7.74
CA ILE A 217 -6.33 5.44 -8.88
C ILE A 217 -6.88 6.13 -10.13
N LEU A 218 -5.96 6.53 -11.01
CA LEU A 218 -6.26 6.90 -12.37
C LEU A 218 -5.78 5.79 -13.29
N VAL A 219 -6.66 5.29 -14.13
CA VAL A 219 -6.35 4.34 -15.21
C VAL A 219 -6.49 5.06 -16.54
N VAL A 220 -5.44 5.02 -17.36
CA VAL A 220 -5.39 5.64 -18.68
C VAL A 220 -5.10 4.57 -19.73
N ASP A 221 -5.96 4.46 -20.72
CA ASP A 221 -5.74 3.69 -21.94
C ASP A 221 -5.34 4.65 -23.06
N HIS A 222 -4.07 4.61 -23.44
CA HIS A 222 -3.53 5.52 -24.45
C HIS A 222 -4.00 5.22 -25.88
N PRO A 223 -4.12 3.95 -26.30
CA PRO A 223 -4.71 3.58 -27.59
C PRO A 223 -6.12 4.10 -27.80
N THR A 224 -7.00 3.98 -26.81
CA THR A 224 -8.39 4.48 -26.89
C THR A 224 -8.53 5.94 -26.50
N ARG A 225 -7.52 6.52 -25.85
CA ARG A 225 -7.52 7.87 -25.26
C ARG A 225 -8.62 8.05 -24.21
N GLU A 226 -8.85 7.00 -23.45
CA GLU A 226 -9.78 7.00 -22.33
C GLU A 226 -9.04 7.11 -21.01
N ALA A 227 -9.65 7.78 -20.04
CA ALA A 227 -9.11 7.89 -18.69
C ALA A 227 -10.25 7.83 -17.68
N THR A 228 -10.00 7.08 -16.61
CA THR A 228 -11.01 6.80 -15.60
C THR A 228 -10.38 6.90 -14.20
N LEU A 229 -11.00 7.68 -13.34
CA LEU A 229 -10.77 7.61 -11.90
C LEU A 229 -11.55 6.44 -11.32
N VAL A 230 -10.90 5.64 -10.50
CA VAL A 230 -11.50 4.54 -9.76
C VAL A 230 -11.11 4.70 -8.29
N GLY A 231 -12.06 4.63 -7.41
CA GLY A 231 -11.81 4.70 -5.98
C GLY A 231 -12.60 3.64 -5.22
N ALA A 232 -12.03 3.14 -4.12
CA ALA A 232 -12.69 2.25 -3.19
C ALA A 232 -12.54 2.80 -1.77
N SER A 233 -13.63 2.82 -0.99
CA SER A 233 -13.60 3.34 0.38
C SER A 233 -14.71 2.75 1.23
N VAL A 234 -14.41 2.57 2.52
CA VAL A 234 -15.43 2.29 3.55
C VAL A 234 -16.19 3.56 3.94
N ASP A 235 -15.66 4.74 3.62
CA ASP A 235 -16.33 6.05 3.76
C ASP A 235 -16.73 6.58 2.38
N THR A 236 -17.92 6.19 1.93
CA THR A 236 -18.47 6.59 0.63
C THR A 236 -18.61 8.10 0.49
N ALA A 237 -19.02 8.80 1.56
CA ALA A 237 -19.23 10.24 1.51
C ALA A 237 -17.91 11.01 1.34
N ASP A 238 -16.84 10.52 1.94
CA ASP A 238 -15.50 11.08 1.72
C ASP A 238 -14.99 10.78 0.31
N LEU A 239 -15.17 9.54 -0.15
CA LEU A 239 -14.78 9.16 -1.52
C LEU A 239 -15.47 10.02 -2.58
N GLU A 240 -16.78 10.27 -2.44
CA GLU A 240 -17.55 11.13 -3.35
C GLU A 240 -17.01 12.56 -3.42
N ARG A 241 -16.57 13.10 -2.30
CA ARG A 241 -15.97 14.45 -2.25
C ARG A 241 -14.59 14.51 -2.89
N ARG A 242 -13.85 13.40 -2.85
CA ARG A 242 -12.47 13.32 -3.35
C ARG A 242 -12.39 13.03 -4.84
N MET A 243 -13.35 12.33 -5.39
CA MET A 243 -13.43 12.00 -6.81
C MET A 243 -14.16 13.08 -7.63
#